data_6f084e52c41f3f192474893d8962154a
#
_entry.id   6f084e52c41f3f192474893d8962154a
#
_cell.length_a   1.000
_cell.length_b   1.000
_cell.length_c   1.000
_cell.angle_alpha   90.00
_cell.angle_beta   90.00
_cell.angle_gamma   90.00
#
_symmetry.space_group_name_H-M   'P 1'
#
loop_
_entity.id
_entity.type
_entity.pdbx_description
1 polymer ?
#
loop_
_entity_poly.entity_id
_entity_poly.type
_entity_poly.pdbx_seq_one_letter_code
_entity_poly.pdbx_strand_id
1 'polypeptide(L)'
;MLDPDCVWQWLQGCPNVHDLFFRYGRVEAGDALLAPVDGGETAQRRFLNGAEERRSRFGLVRFAQAPDAPNEPDAMAAQRDLEAIAAWIEAQERAARYPALPEGCTALAAGVLSAESRALSQPAGIGRYALTFYIDYLYEPEDEISG
;
A
#
# COMPACT_ATOMS: atom_id res chain seq x y z
N MET A 1 -7.42 -3.37 13.01
CA MET A 1 -6.75 -3.18 11.72
C MET A 1 -6.87 -1.73 11.28
N LEU A 2 -5.83 -1.18 10.71
CA LEU A 2 -5.83 0.20 10.21
C LEU A 2 -6.86 0.35 9.09
N ASP A 3 -7.65 1.43 9.13
CA ASP A 3 -8.64 1.71 8.08
C ASP A 3 -7.95 1.93 6.74
N PRO A 4 -8.22 1.09 5.73
CA PRO A 4 -7.60 1.24 4.42
C PRO A 4 -7.93 2.55 3.72
N ASP A 5 -9.04 3.20 4.06
CA ASP A 5 -9.43 4.48 3.47
C ASP A 5 -8.39 5.57 3.76
N CYS A 6 -7.80 5.56 4.95
CA CYS A 6 -6.74 6.50 5.31
C CYS A 6 -5.54 6.37 4.37
N VAL A 7 -5.17 5.13 4.06
CA VAL A 7 -4.04 4.84 3.18
C VAL A 7 -4.38 5.19 1.74
N TRP A 8 -5.60 4.89 1.30
CA TRP A 8 -6.07 5.23 -0.03
C TRP A 8 -6.05 6.75 -0.25
N GLN A 9 -6.53 7.52 0.73
CA GLN A 9 -6.51 8.98 0.68
C GLN A 9 -5.08 9.52 0.61
N TRP A 10 -4.19 8.96 1.41
CA TRP A 10 -2.77 9.36 1.43
C TRP A 10 -2.11 9.12 0.06
N LEU A 11 -2.37 7.97 -0.54
CA LEU A 11 -1.80 7.61 -1.84
C LEU A 11 -2.30 8.53 -2.97
N GLN A 12 -3.46 9.17 -2.82
CA GLN A 12 -3.95 10.13 -3.81
C GLN A 12 -3.02 11.33 -3.98
N GLY A 13 -2.15 11.60 -3.00
CA GLY A 13 -1.12 12.62 -3.12
C GLY A 13 0.07 12.24 -4.00
N CYS A 14 0.18 10.98 -4.39
CA CYS A 14 1.26 10.51 -5.25
C CYS A 14 0.90 10.74 -6.72
N PRO A 15 1.74 11.48 -7.49
CA PRO A 15 1.44 11.76 -8.90
C PRO A 15 1.32 10.52 -9.78
N ASN A 16 1.94 9.42 -9.38
CA ASN A 16 1.94 8.18 -10.15
C ASN A 16 0.78 7.24 -9.80
N VAL A 17 -0.05 7.62 -8.82
CA VAL A 17 -1.25 6.86 -8.45
C VAL A 17 -2.45 7.46 -9.17
N HIS A 18 -3.10 6.66 -10.01
CA HIS A 18 -4.31 7.04 -10.73
C HIS A 18 -5.13 5.78 -10.98
N ASP A 19 -6.42 5.95 -11.13
CA ASP A 19 -7.37 4.85 -11.32
C ASP A 19 -7.22 3.75 -10.25
N LEU A 20 -7.11 4.18 -8.99
CA LEU A 20 -6.90 3.28 -7.87
C LEU A 20 -8.24 2.80 -7.30
N PHE A 21 -8.43 1.48 -7.28
CA PHE A 21 -9.59 0.82 -6.69
C PHE A 21 -9.20 0.15 -5.38
N PHE A 22 -10.15 0.08 -4.45
CA PHE A 22 -9.93 -0.63 -3.20
C PHE A 22 -10.55 -2.03 -3.28
N ARG A 23 -9.71 -3.07 -3.17
CA ARG A 23 -10.05 -4.50 -3.18
C ARG A 23 -10.65 -5.03 -4.48
N TYR A 24 -11.42 -4.21 -5.18
CA TYR A 24 -12.09 -4.61 -6.41
C TYR A 24 -11.54 -3.78 -7.54
N GLY A 25 -10.74 -4.37 -8.35
CA GLY A 25 -10.28 -3.80 -9.59
C GLY A 25 -10.67 -4.73 -10.71
N ARG A 26 -10.89 -4.18 -11.89
CA ARG A 26 -10.94 -4.98 -13.09
C ARG A 26 -9.52 -5.39 -13.44
N VAL A 27 -9.34 -6.59 -13.97
CA VAL A 27 -8.03 -7.01 -14.44
C VAL A 27 -7.87 -6.50 -15.88
N GLU A 28 -7.65 -5.19 -15.98
CA GLU A 28 -7.46 -4.50 -17.27
C GLU A 28 -6.18 -3.66 -17.16
N ALA A 29 -5.51 -3.46 -18.28
CA ALA A 29 -4.34 -2.61 -18.34
C ALA A 29 -4.67 -1.19 -17.87
N GLY A 30 -3.85 -0.65 -17.00
CA GLY A 30 -4.04 0.67 -16.42
C GLY A 30 -4.77 0.69 -15.08
N ASP A 31 -5.44 -0.41 -14.72
CA ASP A 31 -6.09 -0.50 -13.41
C ASP A 31 -5.05 -0.67 -12.30
N ALA A 32 -5.35 -0.10 -11.15
CA ALA A 32 -4.57 -0.29 -9.93
C ALA A 32 -5.50 -0.71 -8.79
N LEU A 33 -4.98 -1.51 -7.88
CA LEU A 33 -5.75 -2.07 -6.78
C LEU A 33 -4.97 -1.92 -5.48
N LEU A 34 -5.61 -1.34 -4.47
CA LEU A 34 -5.08 -1.30 -3.12
C LEU A 34 -5.82 -2.34 -2.27
N ALA A 35 -5.08 -3.19 -1.58
CA ALA A 35 -5.69 -4.19 -0.69
C ALA A 35 -4.78 -4.47 0.50
N PRO A 36 -5.36 -4.82 1.67
CA PRO A 36 -4.58 -5.38 2.76
C PRO A 36 -3.96 -6.71 2.32
N VAL A 37 -2.76 -6.97 2.80
CA VAL A 37 -2.07 -8.24 2.55
C VAL A 37 -2.54 -9.25 3.59
N ASP A 38 -2.65 -10.53 3.22
CA ASP A 38 -2.99 -11.61 4.15
C ASP A 38 -2.03 -11.61 5.34
N GLY A 39 -2.58 -11.67 6.56
CA GLY A 39 -1.80 -11.51 7.77
C GLY A 39 -1.22 -10.12 7.91
N GLY A 40 -1.85 -9.14 7.25
CA GLY A 40 -1.30 -7.82 7.00
C GLY A 40 -1.10 -6.96 8.21
N GLU A 41 -1.69 -7.29 9.35
CA GLU A 41 -1.47 -6.51 10.57
C GLU A 41 -0.85 -7.36 11.66
N THR A 42 0.24 -6.84 12.26
CA THR A 42 0.90 -7.50 13.37
C THR A 42 1.18 -6.49 14.48
N ALA A 43 1.02 -6.94 15.74
CA ALA A 43 1.49 -6.17 16.88
C ALA A 43 3.00 -6.33 17.00
N GLN A 44 3.72 -5.22 16.98
CA GLN A 44 5.18 -5.19 17.09
C GLN A 44 5.62 -5.09 18.55
N ARG A 45 4.88 -4.35 19.34
CA ARG A 45 5.20 -4.08 20.74
C ARG A 45 3.93 -3.74 21.49
N ARG A 46 3.84 -4.22 22.74
CA ARG A 46 2.74 -3.89 23.64
C ARG A 46 3.27 -3.18 24.87
N PHE A 47 2.54 -2.20 25.34
CA PHE A 47 2.88 -1.40 26.51
C PHE A 47 1.96 -1.74 27.67
N LEU A 48 2.40 -1.45 28.88
CA LEU A 48 1.66 -1.78 30.10
C LEU A 48 0.30 -1.04 30.19
N ASN A 49 0.20 0.12 29.56
CA ASN A 49 -1.05 0.89 29.54
C ASN A 49 -2.05 0.40 28.49
N GLY A 50 -1.77 -0.70 27.81
CA GLY A 50 -2.63 -1.24 26.76
C GLY A 50 -2.37 -0.71 25.36
N ALA A 51 -1.50 0.28 25.20
CA ALA A 51 -1.10 0.75 23.88
C ALA A 51 -0.28 -0.31 23.14
N GLU A 52 -0.36 -0.29 21.81
CA GLU A 52 0.38 -1.23 20.95
C GLU A 52 0.99 -0.50 19.76
N GLU A 53 2.24 -0.83 19.44
CA GLU A 53 2.79 -0.52 18.13
C GLU A 53 2.36 -1.63 17.18
N ARG A 54 1.74 -1.24 16.08
CA ARG A 54 1.24 -2.17 15.07
C ARG A 54 1.82 -1.85 13.71
N ARG A 55 1.99 -2.87 12.90
CA ARG A 55 2.35 -2.73 11.49
C ARG A 55 1.21 -3.24 10.63
N SER A 56 0.68 -2.38 9.77
CA SER A 56 -0.27 -2.76 8.73
C SER A 56 0.44 -2.83 7.39
N ARG A 57 0.25 -3.92 6.66
CA ARG A 57 0.85 -4.14 5.35
C ARG A 57 -0.22 -4.06 4.29
N PHE A 58 0.14 -3.41 3.18
CA PHE A 58 -0.77 -3.23 2.05
C PHE A 58 -0.06 -3.62 0.76
N GLY A 59 -0.83 -4.15 -0.18
CA GLY A 59 -0.38 -4.38 -1.53
C GLY A 59 -0.99 -3.37 -2.48
N LEU A 60 -0.17 -2.75 -3.31
CA LEU A 60 -0.61 -1.96 -4.43
C LEU A 60 -0.31 -2.75 -5.69
N VAL A 61 -1.34 -3.09 -6.43
CA VAL A 61 -1.22 -3.91 -7.63
C VAL A 61 -1.63 -3.08 -8.83
N ARG A 62 -0.81 -3.09 -9.86
CA ARG A 62 -1.10 -2.45 -11.13
C ARG A 62 -1.07 -3.48 -12.24
N PHE A 63 -2.05 -3.39 -13.15
CA PHE A 63 -2.14 -4.25 -14.30
C PHE A 63 -1.72 -3.49 -15.56
N ALA A 64 -0.98 -4.12 -16.42
CA ALA A 64 -0.51 -3.52 -17.65
C ALA A 64 -0.45 -4.56 -18.77
N GLN A 65 -0.46 -4.12 -20.01
CA GLN A 65 -0.21 -5.00 -21.14
C GLN A 65 1.19 -5.61 -20.99
N ALA A 66 1.26 -6.92 -20.97
CA ALA A 66 2.52 -7.64 -20.86
C ALA A 66 2.47 -8.85 -21.79
N PRO A 67 2.38 -8.63 -23.10
CA PRO A 67 2.51 -9.73 -24.04
C PRO A 67 3.92 -10.33 -23.95
N ASP A 68 4.18 -11.41 -24.64
CA ASP A 68 5.43 -12.17 -24.54
C ASP A 68 6.71 -11.39 -24.88
N ALA A 69 6.61 -10.11 -25.24
CA ALA A 69 7.75 -9.28 -25.57
C ALA A 69 8.36 -8.64 -24.31
N PRO A 70 9.65 -8.88 -24.00
CA PRO A 70 10.27 -8.35 -22.77
C PRO A 70 10.42 -6.82 -22.74
N ASN A 71 10.23 -6.16 -23.86
CA ASN A 71 10.39 -4.71 -23.99
C ASN A 71 9.05 -4.00 -24.24
N GLU A 72 7.94 -4.58 -23.77
CA GLU A 72 6.63 -3.96 -23.93
C GLU A 72 6.58 -2.61 -23.24
N PRO A 73 6.24 -1.51 -23.93
CA PRO A 73 6.22 -0.17 -23.34
C PRO A 73 5.28 -0.04 -22.14
N ASP A 74 4.10 -0.67 -22.17
CA ASP A 74 3.16 -0.61 -21.05
C ASP A 74 3.71 -1.31 -19.80
N ALA A 75 4.37 -2.45 -19.97
CA ALA A 75 4.99 -3.17 -18.88
C ALA A 75 6.11 -2.36 -18.25
N MET A 76 6.95 -1.73 -19.08
CA MET A 76 8.02 -0.86 -18.61
C MET A 76 7.46 0.36 -17.87
N ALA A 77 6.39 0.95 -18.39
CA ALA A 77 5.75 2.09 -17.76
C ALA A 77 5.14 1.71 -16.40
N ALA A 78 4.49 0.55 -16.31
CA ALA A 78 3.93 0.07 -15.05
C ALA A 78 5.00 -0.16 -14.00
N GLN A 79 6.14 -0.73 -14.39
CA GLN A 79 7.25 -0.93 -13.46
C GLN A 79 7.84 0.41 -12.99
N ARG A 80 8.00 1.37 -13.89
CA ARG A 80 8.47 2.71 -13.53
C ARG A 80 7.51 3.41 -12.60
N ASP A 81 6.21 3.27 -12.81
CA ASP A 81 5.20 3.83 -11.92
C ASP A 81 5.31 3.25 -10.52
N LEU A 82 5.49 1.93 -10.39
CA LEU A 82 5.67 1.31 -9.08
C LEU A 82 6.96 1.76 -8.40
N GLU A 83 8.05 1.88 -9.15
CA GLU A 83 9.31 2.41 -8.62
C GLU A 83 9.14 3.85 -8.14
N ALA A 84 8.42 4.66 -8.89
CA ALA A 84 8.14 6.05 -8.51
C ALA A 84 7.26 6.11 -7.26
N ILE A 85 6.26 5.24 -7.14
CA ILE A 85 5.41 5.15 -5.95
C ILE A 85 6.24 4.73 -4.75
N ALA A 86 7.11 3.74 -4.90
CA ALA A 86 8.01 3.29 -3.84
C ALA A 86 8.90 4.45 -3.36
N ALA A 87 9.49 5.18 -4.29
CA ALA A 87 10.31 6.35 -3.97
C ALA A 87 9.50 7.44 -3.28
N TRP A 88 8.25 7.64 -3.70
CA TRP A 88 7.34 8.60 -3.07
C TRP A 88 7.05 8.22 -1.62
N ILE A 89 6.76 6.93 -1.34
CA ILE A 89 6.53 6.45 0.02
C ILE A 89 7.76 6.71 0.90
N GLU A 90 8.95 6.39 0.40
CA GLU A 90 10.19 6.65 1.12
C GLU A 90 10.42 8.14 1.37
N ALA A 91 10.06 8.99 0.42
CA ALA A 91 10.14 10.43 0.57
C ALA A 91 9.16 10.94 1.63
N GLN A 92 7.96 10.37 1.69
CA GLN A 92 6.99 10.71 2.75
C GLN A 92 7.53 10.33 4.12
N GLU A 93 8.18 9.17 4.23
CA GLU A 93 8.81 8.74 5.48
C GLU A 93 9.89 9.75 5.91
N ARG A 94 10.76 10.15 5.01
CA ARG A 94 11.81 11.13 5.33
C ARG A 94 11.25 12.47 5.78
N ALA A 95 10.11 12.88 5.20
CA ALA A 95 9.44 14.12 5.53
C ALA A 95 8.45 13.99 6.69
N ALA A 96 8.28 12.79 7.24
CA ALA A 96 7.29 12.47 8.27
C ALA A 96 5.86 12.84 7.85
N ARG A 97 5.51 12.60 6.60
CA ARG A 97 4.18 12.86 6.05
C ARG A 97 3.44 11.53 5.90
N TYR A 98 2.58 11.25 6.84
CA TYR A 98 1.87 9.98 6.95
C TYR A 98 0.39 10.13 6.64
N PRO A 99 -0.33 9.00 6.43
CA PRO A 99 -1.78 9.05 6.31
C PRO A 99 -2.41 9.69 7.55
N ALA A 100 -3.54 10.35 7.37
CA ALA A 100 -4.35 10.83 8.48
C ALA A 100 -5.07 9.63 9.10
N LEU A 101 -4.64 9.19 10.26
CA LEU A 101 -5.16 8.01 10.92
C LEU A 101 -6.38 8.31 11.78
N PRO A 102 -7.22 7.29 12.09
CA PRO A 102 -8.34 7.47 12.99
C PRO A 102 -7.90 7.91 14.39
N GLU A 103 -8.83 8.44 15.15
CA GLU A 103 -8.59 8.79 16.56
C GLU A 103 -8.07 7.57 17.33
N GLY A 104 -7.10 7.80 18.19
CA GLY A 104 -6.44 6.74 18.95
C GLY A 104 -5.26 6.10 18.22
N CYS A 105 -5.00 6.50 16.99
CA CYS A 105 -3.87 5.98 16.20
C CYS A 105 -2.91 7.11 15.84
N THR A 106 -1.63 6.86 16.01
CA THR A 106 -0.56 7.82 15.64
C THR A 106 0.41 7.13 14.70
N ALA A 107 0.59 7.69 13.51
CA ALA A 107 1.54 7.14 12.55
C ALA A 107 2.98 7.29 13.05
N LEU A 108 3.78 6.26 12.90
CA LEU A 108 5.17 6.22 13.34
C LEU A 108 6.14 6.10 12.17
N ALA A 109 5.81 5.30 11.17
CA ALA A 109 6.71 5.04 10.06
C ALA A 109 5.94 4.51 8.86
N ALA A 110 6.52 4.66 7.69
CA ALA A 110 6.06 4.05 6.46
C ALA A 110 7.26 3.56 5.66
N GLY A 111 7.11 2.48 4.93
CA GLY A 111 8.20 1.96 4.14
C GLY A 111 7.76 0.91 3.14
N VAL A 112 8.67 0.59 2.25
CA VAL A 112 8.46 -0.39 1.19
C VAL A 112 9.09 -1.72 1.59
N LEU A 113 8.34 -2.81 1.43
CA LEU A 113 8.82 -4.16 1.74
C LEU A 113 9.32 -4.87 0.49
N SER A 114 8.58 -4.79 -0.61
CA SER A 114 8.96 -5.47 -1.84
C SER A 114 8.24 -4.88 -3.05
N ALA A 115 8.82 -5.11 -4.23
CA ALA A 115 8.18 -4.84 -5.51
C ALA A 115 8.39 -6.05 -6.40
N GLU A 116 7.33 -6.52 -7.03
CA GLU A 116 7.33 -7.71 -7.86
C GLU A 116 6.62 -7.49 -9.19
N SER A 117 7.02 -8.24 -10.21
CA SER A 117 6.33 -8.26 -11.47
C SER A 117 6.19 -9.70 -11.96
N ARG A 118 5.02 -10.03 -12.53
CA ARG A 118 4.81 -11.33 -13.14
C ARG A 118 3.70 -11.27 -14.18
N ALA A 119 3.77 -12.14 -15.18
CA ALA A 119 2.69 -12.32 -16.13
C ALA A 119 1.54 -13.10 -15.48
N LEU A 120 0.31 -12.74 -15.83
CA LEU A 120 -0.88 -13.48 -15.40
C LEU A 120 -1.21 -14.56 -16.42
N SER A 121 -1.65 -15.72 -15.92
CA SER A 121 -2.17 -16.76 -16.81
C SER A 121 -3.56 -16.40 -17.34
N GLN A 122 -4.33 -15.64 -16.60
CA GLN A 122 -5.67 -15.19 -16.98
C GLN A 122 -5.92 -13.77 -16.44
N PRO A 123 -6.37 -12.81 -17.26
CA PRO A 123 -6.43 -12.92 -18.72
C PRO A 123 -5.05 -12.87 -19.37
N ALA A 124 -4.93 -13.54 -20.50
CA ALA A 124 -3.67 -13.60 -21.23
C ALA A 124 -3.23 -12.20 -21.70
N GLY A 125 -1.92 -11.98 -21.72
CA GLY A 125 -1.34 -10.72 -22.17
C GLY A 125 -1.36 -9.60 -21.13
N ILE A 126 -1.79 -9.88 -19.88
CA ILE A 126 -1.78 -8.91 -18.80
C ILE A 126 -0.68 -9.27 -17.82
N GLY A 127 0.13 -8.28 -17.46
CA GLY A 127 1.11 -8.39 -16.39
C GLY A 127 0.58 -7.81 -15.10
N ARG A 128 0.98 -8.42 -13.98
CA ARG A 128 0.67 -7.95 -12.64
C ARG A 128 1.95 -7.42 -12.00
N TYR A 129 1.90 -6.18 -11.58
CA TYR A 129 3.01 -5.49 -10.91
C TYR A 129 2.53 -5.15 -9.51
N ALA A 130 3.25 -5.60 -8.50
CA ALA A 130 2.84 -5.45 -7.11
C ALA A 130 3.92 -4.77 -6.29
N LEU A 131 3.49 -3.85 -5.44
CA LEU A 131 4.31 -3.19 -4.44
C LEU A 131 3.70 -3.51 -3.08
N THR A 132 4.50 -4.02 -2.16
CA THR A 132 4.08 -4.23 -0.79
C THR A 132 4.75 -3.18 0.09
N PHE A 133 3.96 -2.47 0.87
CA PHE A 133 4.45 -1.43 1.77
C PHE A 133 3.74 -1.55 3.12
N TYR A 134 4.23 -0.81 4.10
CA TYR A 134 3.68 -0.86 5.44
C TYR A 134 3.51 0.53 6.04
N ILE A 135 2.59 0.62 6.98
CA ILE A 135 2.44 1.76 7.90
C ILE A 135 2.57 1.20 9.31
N ASP A 136 3.53 1.75 10.05
CA ASP A 136 3.66 1.47 11.48
C ASP A 136 2.95 2.58 12.25
N TYR A 137 2.19 2.20 13.25
CA TYR A 137 1.43 3.16 14.04
C TYR A 137 1.29 2.70 15.48
N LEU A 138 1.09 3.68 16.35
CA LEU A 138 0.77 3.44 17.74
C LEU A 138 -0.74 3.46 17.89
N TYR A 139 -1.30 2.39 18.43
CA TYR A 139 -2.70 2.29 18.78
C TYR A 139 -2.86 2.47 20.29
N GLU A 140 -3.66 3.45 20.67
CA GLU A 140 -3.96 3.74 22.07
C GLU A 140 -5.46 3.54 22.26
N PRO A 141 -5.90 2.42 22.89
CA PRO A 141 -7.33 2.21 23.11
C PRO A 141 -7.90 3.28 24.05
N GLU A 142 -9.16 3.62 23.85
CA GLU A 142 -9.84 4.52 24.77
C GLU A 142 -9.82 3.92 26.17
N ASP A 143 -9.53 4.78 27.16
CA ASP A 143 -9.62 4.40 28.55
C ASP A 143 -11.07 4.48 28.99
N GLU A 144 -11.75 3.35 29.05
CA GLU A 144 -13.15 3.26 29.47
C GLU A 144 -13.35 3.71 30.92
N ILE A 145 -12.29 3.73 31.72
CA ILE A 145 -12.36 4.11 33.12
C ILE A 145 -12.37 5.62 33.28
N SER A 146 -11.75 6.32 32.32
CA SER A 146 -11.64 7.78 32.38
C SER A 146 -12.91 8.49 31.90
N GLY A 147 -13.82 7.74 31.32
CA GLY A 147 -15.07 8.27 30.79
C GLY A 147 -16.03 8.65 31.86
#